data_ca011dbf51e02e9566825c76fcefdf8c
#
_entry.id   ca011dbf51e02e9566825c76fcefdf8c
#
_cell.length_a   1.000
_cell.length_b   1.000
_cell.length_c   1.000
_cell.angle_alpha   90.00
_cell.angle_beta   90.00
_cell.angle_gamma   90.00
#
_symmetry.space_group_name_H-M   'P 1'
#
loop_
_entity.id
_entity.type
_entity.pdbx_description
1 polymer ?
#
loop_
_entity_poly.entity_id
_entity_poly.type
_entity_poly.pdbx_seq_one_letter_code
_entity_poly.pdbx_strand_id
1 'polypeptide(L)'
;IVRVAIRTEPYDTSNIVNNTVSNHPSKILDILTAAITAIPEQATNIVKGILRLFPGQADSVVTTAVNKSTDSHNTDIVNAAIDSGFDRDSAIAAAIAGGAKKETLAKLNN
;
A
#
# COMPACT_ATOMS: atom_id res chain seq x y z
N ILE A 1 -0.07 -17.29 -6.95
CA ILE A 1 0.58 -16.89 -8.20
C ILE A 1 1.34 -15.58 -8.01
N VAL A 2 0.67 -14.55 -7.51
CA VAL A 2 1.33 -13.27 -7.23
C VAL A 2 2.53 -13.45 -6.31
N ARG A 3 2.36 -14.22 -5.25
CA ARG A 3 3.40 -14.47 -4.28
C ARG A 3 4.62 -15.13 -4.89
N VAL A 4 4.42 -16.13 -5.74
CA VAL A 4 5.52 -16.84 -6.40
C VAL A 4 6.25 -15.92 -7.37
N ALA A 5 5.50 -15.16 -8.18
CA ALA A 5 6.09 -14.25 -9.15
C ALA A 5 6.91 -13.16 -8.47
N ILE A 6 6.41 -12.59 -7.37
CA ILE A 6 7.12 -11.54 -6.63
C ILE A 6 8.42 -12.08 -6.04
N ARG A 7 8.40 -13.30 -5.51
CA ARG A 7 9.61 -13.89 -4.93
C ARG A 7 10.66 -14.22 -5.98
N THR A 8 10.23 -14.51 -7.21
CA THR A 8 11.13 -14.85 -8.30
C THR A 8 11.79 -13.60 -8.89
N GLU A 9 11.01 -12.52 -9.03
CA GLU A 9 11.49 -11.29 -9.66
C GLU A 9 11.12 -10.06 -8.84
N PRO A 10 11.82 -9.82 -7.72
CA PRO A 10 11.49 -8.71 -6.83
C PRO A 10 11.60 -7.33 -7.47
N TYR A 11 12.45 -7.16 -8.48
CA TYR A 11 12.60 -5.86 -9.14
C TYR A 11 11.38 -5.46 -9.97
N ASP A 12 10.57 -6.44 -10.34
CA ASP A 12 9.36 -6.21 -11.12
C ASP A 12 8.10 -6.25 -10.28
N THR A 13 8.24 -6.17 -8.95
CA THR A 13 7.12 -6.29 -8.02
C THR A 13 5.96 -5.38 -8.39
N SER A 14 6.21 -4.09 -8.60
CA SER A 14 5.15 -3.14 -8.92
C SER A 14 4.44 -3.49 -10.22
N ASN A 15 5.19 -3.89 -11.24
CA ASN A 15 4.60 -4.27 -12.52
C ASN A 15 3.74 -5.51 -12.39
N ILE A 16 4.22 -6.51 -11.66
CA ILE A 16 3.47 -7.75 -11.44
C ILE A 16 2.18 -7.46 -10.70
N VAL A 17 2.26 -6.69 -9.61
CA VAL A 17 1.09 -6.33 -8.82
C VAL A 17 0.11 -5.53 -9.66
N ASN A 18 0.58 -4.53 -10.40
CA ASN A 18 -0.27 -3.69 -11.23
C ASN A 18 -1.01 -4.50 -12.29
N ASN A 19 -0.32 -5.40 -12.96
CA ASN A 19 -0.94 -6.26 -13.97
C ASN A 19 -1.98 -7.19 -13.33
N THR A 20 -1.66 -7.76 -12.18
CA THR A 20 -2.57 -8.68 -11.50
C THR A 20 -3.82 -7.94 -11.03
N VAL A 21 -3.66 -6.76 -10.45
CA VAL A 21 -4.80 -5.95 -9.98
C VAL A 21 -5.66 -5.50 -11.16
N SER A 22 -5.04 -5.10 -12.27
CA SER A 22 -5.78 -4.67 -13.46
C SER A 22 -6.63 -5.80 -14.03
N ASN A 23 -6.15 -7.03 -13.97
CA ASN A 23 -6.88 -8.20 -14.45
C ASN A 23 -7.93 -8.70 -13.46
N HIS A 24 -7.76 -8.37 -12.17
CA HIS A 24 -8.65 -8.86 -11.11
C HIS A 24 -8.99 -7.73 -10.13
N PRO A 25 -9.66 -6.67 -10.59
CA PRO A 25 -9.91 -5.50 -9.73
C PRO A 25 -10.74 -5.78 -8.49
N SER A 26 -11.59 -6.81 -8.51
CA SER A 26 -12.37 -7.16 -7.33
C SER A 26 -11.52 -7.78 -6.22
N LYS A 27 -10.26 -8.10 -6.50
CA LYS A 27 -9.37 -8.73 -5.53
C LYS A 27 -8.20 -7.84 -5.14
N ILE A 28 -8.37 -6.53 -5.31
CA ILE A 28 -7.33 -5.56 -5.01
C ILE A 28 -6.72 -5.77 -3.62
N LEU A 29 -7.56 -5.89 -2.58
CA LEU A 29 -7.08 -6.01 -1.22
C LEU A 29 -6.39 -7.35 -0.96
N ASP A 30 -6.87 -8.41 -1.56
CA ASP A 30 -6.24 -9.72 -1.43
C ASP A 30 -4.86 -9.74 -2.08
N ILE A 31 -4.75 -9.13 -3.27
CA ILE A 31 -3.50 -9.04 -4.00
C ILE A 31 -2.50 -8.18 -3.24
N LEU A 32 -2.98 -7.04 -2.73
CA LEU A 32 -2.17 -6.12 -1.92
C LEU A 32 -1.62 -6.84 -0.69
N THR A 33 -2.48 -7.55 0.03
CA THR A 33 -2.08 -8.30 1.22
C THR A 33 -1.00 -9.32 0.89
N ALA A 34 -1.20 -10.10 -0.17
CA ALA A 34 -0.23 -11.11 -0.57
C ALA A 34 1.12 -10.49 -0.95
N ALA A 35 1.09 -9.38 -1.67
CA ALA A 35 2.31 -8.71 -2.13
C ALA A 35 3.10 -8.12 -0.95
N ILE A 36 2.43 -7.43 -0.05
CA ILE A 36 3.09 -6.81 1.11
C ILE A 36 3.63 -7.88 2.05
N THR A 37 2.86 -8.96 2.25
CA THR A 37 3.31 -10.07 3.09
C THR A 37 4.56 -10.73 2.52
N ALA A 38 4.63 -10.87 1.20
CA ALA A 38 5.77 -11.50 0.54
C ALA A 38 7.01 -10.62 0.53
N ILE A 39 6.86 -9.32 0.24
CA ILE A 39 7.99 -8.38 0.16
C ILE A 39 7.59 -7.06 0.85
N PRO A 40 7.67 -7.01 2.19
CA PRO A 40 7.25 -5.82 2.95
C PRO A 40 8.02 -4.54 2.57
N GLU A 41 9.28 -4.66 2.20
CA GLU A 41 10.09 -3.50 1.84
C GLU A 41 9.64 -2.82 0.55
N GLN A 42 8.76 -3.46 -0.21
CA GLN A 42 8.19 -2.90 -1.44
C GLN A 42 6.79 -2.31 -1.21
N ALA A 43 6.33 -2.27 0.04
CA ALA A 43 4.97 -1.82 0.36
C ALA A 43 4.67 -0.44 -0.24
N THR A 44 5.60 0.50 -0.13
CA THR A 44 5.43 1.85 -0.66
C THR A 44 5.20 1.85 -2.17
N ASN A 45 6.03 1.11 -2.91
CA ASN A 45 5.93 1.04 -4.37
C ASN A 45 4.65 0.33 -4.79
N ILE A 46 4.27 -0.71 -4.06
CA ILE A 46 3.03 -1.46 -4.33
C ILE A 46 1.82 -0.54 -4.16
N VAL A 47 1.77 0.20 -3.06
CA VAL A 47 0.67 1.13 -2.79
C VAL A 47 0.59 2.21 -3.87
N LYS A 48 1.72 2.81 -4.24
CA LYS A 48 1.74 3.83 -5.29
C LYS A 48 1.17 3.31 -6.61
N GLY A 49 1.58 2.10 -7.00
CA GLY A 49 1.10 1.50 -8.24
C GLY A 49 -0.39 1.27 -8.23
N ILE A 50 -0.91 0.70 -7.14
CA ILE A 50 -2.34 0.41 -7.03
C ILE A 50 -3.15 1.70 -7.01
N LEU A 51 -2.71 2.72 -6.28
CA LEU A 51 -3.43 3.99 -6.19
C LEU A 51 -3.44 4.75 -7.51
N ARG A 52 -2.41 4.58 -8.33
CA ARG A 52 -2.39 5.17 -9.66
C ARG A 52 -3.48 4.58 -10.55
N LEU A 53 -3.72 3.28 -10.41
CA LEU A 53 -4.72 2.57 -11.21
C LEU A 53 -6.14 2.72 -10.64
N PHE A 54 -6.25 2.75 -9.32
CA PHE A 54 -7.54 2.73 -8.63
C PHE A 54 -7.57 3.78 -7.51
N PRO A 55 -7.54 5.07 -7.86
CA PRO A 55 -7.52 6.13 -6.84
C PRO A 55 -8.73 6.14 -5.91
N GLY A 56 -9.86 5.62 -6.38
CA GLY A 56 -11.08 5.53 -5.57
C GLY A 56 -10.99 4.52 -4.45
N GLN A 57 -9.96 3.66 -4.44
CA GLN A 57 -9.77 2.64 -3.42
C GLN A 57 -8.73 3.06 -2.37
N ALA A 58 -8.31 4.32 -2.38
CA ALA A 58 -7.20 4.78 -1.54
C ALA A 58 -7.39 4.47 -0.06
N ASP A 59 -8.59 4.73 0.47
CA ASP A 59 -8.88 4.49 1.87
C ASP A 59 -8.64 3.03 2.25
N SER A 60 -9.25 2.11 1.52
CA SER A 60 -9.10 0.68 1.77
C SER A 60 -7.67 0.20 1.56
N VAL A 61 -7.01 0.72 0.54
CA VAL A 61 -5.63 0.34 0.22
C VAL A 61 -4.69 0.76 1.33
N VAL A 62 -4.79 2.00 1.80
CA VAL A 62 -3.92 2.49 2.88
C VAL A 62 -4.16 1.71 4.16
N THR A 63 -5.43 1.52 4.55
CA THR A 63 -5.78 0.78 5.76
C THR A 63 -5.21 -0.64 5.71
N THR A 64 -5.39 -1.34 4.60
CA THR A 64 -4.90 -2.71 4.45
C THR A 64 -3.39 -2.76 4.43
N ALA A 65 -2.74 -1.84 3.70
CA ALA A 65 -1.28 -1.81 3.60
C ALA A 65 -0.65 -1.57 4.97
N VAL A 66 -1.17 -0.63 5.74
CA VAL A 66 -0.68 -0.35 7.09
C VAL A 66 -0.87 -1.57 7.99
N ASN A 67 -2.05 -2.19 7.92
CA ASN A 67 -2.36 -3.35 8.74
C ASN A 67 -1.42 -4.53 8.48
N LYS A 68 -0.98 -4.71 7.24
CA LYS A 68 -0.14 -5.85 6.84
C LYS A 68 1.35 -5.55 6.83
N SER A 69 1.74 -4.31 7.02
CA SER A 69 3.16 -3.94 7.06
C SER A 69 3.61 -3.71 8.51
N THR A 70 4.89 -3.35 8.67
CA THR A 70 5.43 -3.03 9.99
C THR A 70 5.34 -1.53 10.25
N ASP A 71 5.45 -1.13 11.52
CA ASP A 71 5.41 0.28 11.91
C ASP A 71 6.42 1.12 11.16
N SER A 72 7.58 0.56 10.84
CA SER A 72 8.63 1.30 10.14
C SER A 72 8.23 1.74 8.73
N HIS A 73 7.24 1.08 8.14
CA HIS A 73 6.78 1.40 6.79
C HIS A 73 5.53 2.28 6.76
N ASN A 74 4.89 2.52 7.92
CA ASN A 74 3.61 3.21 7.95
C ASN A 74 3.69 4.65 7.42
N THR A 75 4.74 5.39 7.81
CA THR A 75 4.94 6.75 7.32
C THR A 75 5.11 6.78 5.80
N ASP A 76 5.90 5.86 5.28
CA ASP A 76 6.15 5.77 3.83
C ASP A 76 4.88 5.44 3.06
N ILE A 77 4.05 4.56 3.61
CA ILE A 77 2.77 4.19 2.98
C ILE A 77 1.84 5.41 2.93
N VAL A 78 1.74 6.15 4.02
CA VAL A 78 0.93 7.36 4.06
C VAL A 78 1.44 8.40 3.07
N ASN A 79 2.75 8.62 3.03
CA ASN A 79 3.35 9.54 2.06
C ASN A 79 3.08 9.12 0.63
N ALA A 80 3.14 7.83 0.35
CA ALA A 80 2.84 7.31 -0.98
C ALA A 80 1.40 7.61 -1.39
N ALA A 81 0.46 7.49 -0.46
CA ALA A 81 -0.93 7.80 -0.71
C ALA A 81 -1.13 9.29 -0.99
N ILE A 82 -0.50 10.15 -0.18
CA ILE A 82 -0.57 11.59 -0.37
C ILE A 82 0.03 11.99 -1.72
N ASP A 83 1.17 11.42 -2.07
CA ASP A 83 1.84 11.69 -3.34
C ASP A 83 0.99 11.26 -4.53
N SER A 84 0.12 10.28 -4.33
CA SER A 84 -0.78 9.78 -5.37
C SER A 84 -2.06 10.61 -5.49
N GLY A 85 -2.22 11.62 -4.63
CA GLY A 85 -3.37 12.52 -4.70
C GLY A 85 -4.42 12.31 -3.62
N PHE A 86 -4.21 11.35 -2.69
CA PHE A 86 -5.13 11.13 -1.60
C PHE A 86 -5.01 12.25 -0.58
N ASP A 87 -6.14 12.69 -0.05
CA ASP A 87 -6.18 13.75 0.95
C ASP A 87 -5.35 13.37 2.18
N ARG A 88 -4.55 14.31 2.68
CA ARG A 88 -3.65 14.05 3.80
C ARG A 88 -4.38 13.57 5.05
N ASP A 89 -5.44 14.28 5.45
CA ASP A 89 -6.19 13.90 6.65
C ASP A 89 -6.85 12.55 6.49
N SER A 90 -7.37 12.26 5.31
CA SER A 90 -7.97 10.97 5.00
C SER A 90 -6.93 9.86 5.01
N ALA A 91 -5.74 10.13 4.49
CA ALA A 91 -4.66 9.15 4.49
C ALA A 91 -4.22 8.81 5.91
N ILE A 92 -4.09 9.83 6.76
CA ILE A 92 -3.73 9.64 8.17
C ILE A 92 -4.81 8.84 8.89
N ALA A 93 -6.09 9.20 8.69
CA ALA A 93 -7.20 8.47 9.30
C ALA A 93 -7.23 7.00 8.86
N ALA A 94 -7.01 6.74 7.58
CA ALA A 94 -6.98 5.37 7.07
C ALA A 94 -5.82 4.56 7.67
N ALA A 95 -4.67 5.20 7.85
CA ALA A 95 -3.50 4.56 8.45
C ALA A 95 -3.78 4.21 9.92
N ILE A 96 -4.39 5.13 10.66
CA ILE A 96 -4.74 4.86 12.06
C ILE A 96 -5.74 3.71 12.15
N ALA A 97 -6.71 3.68 11.24
CA ALA A 97 -7.68 2.58 11.19
C ALA A 97 -6.99 1.25 10.93
N GLY A 98 -5.88 1.26 10.21
CA GLY A 98 -5.08 0.05 9.94
C GLY A 98 -4.13 -0.32 11.07
N GLY A 99 -4.01 0.50 12.10
CA GLY A 99 -3.19 0.21 13.27
C GLY A 99 -1.96 1.10 13.46
N ALA A 100 -1.76 2.10 12.62
CA ALA A 100 -0.63 3.02 12.77
C ALA A 100 -0.81 3.88 14.02
N LYS A 101 0.30 4.20 14.65
CA LYS A 101 0.29 5.03 15.84
C LYS A 101 0.28 6.49 15.46
N LYS A 102 -0.49 7.31 16.20
CA LYS A 102 -0.56 8.74 15.97
C LYS A 102 0.82 9.39 16.09
N GLU A 103 1.62 8.93 17.04
CA GLU A 103 2.96 9.47 17.28
C GLU A 103 3.86 9.29 16.06
N THR A 104 3.74 8.13 15.41
CA THR A 104 4.51 7.84 14.20
C THR A 104 4.11 8.78 13.08
N LEU A 105 2.79 9.01 12.92
CA LEU A 105 2.27 9.83 11.84
C LEU A 105 2.41 11.33 12.10
N ALA A 106 2.61 11.73 13.35
CA ALA A 106 2.81 13.14 13.69
C ALA A 106 4.03 13.72 12.98
N LYS A 107 5.00 12.90 12.65
CA LYS A 107 6.21 13.34 11.93
C LYS A 107 5.91 13.82 10.52
N LEU A 108 4.77 13.43 9.96
CA LEU A 108 4.37 13.85 8.62
C LEU A 108 4.00 15.34 8.56
N ASN A 109 3.72 15.94 9.70
CA ASN A 109 3.33 17.34 9.77
C ASN A 109 4.51 18.30 9.72
N ASN A 110 5.71 17.76 9.75
CA ASN A 110 6.93 18.55 9.64
C ASN A 110 7.47 18.51 8.22
#